data_1fe76f76514f63dfebb3f18c684df27a
#
_entry.id   1fe76f76514f63dfebb3f18c684df27a
#
_cell.length_a   1.000
_cell.length_b   1.000
_cell.length_c   1.000
_cell.angle_alpha   90.00
_cell.angle_beta   90.00
_cell.angle_gamma   90.00
#
_symmetry.space_group_name_H-M   'P 1'
#
loop_
_entity.id
_entity.type
_entity.pdbx_description
1 polymer ?
#
loop_
_entity_poly.entity_id
_entity_poly.type
_entity_poly.pdbx_seq_one_letter_code
_entity_poly.pdbx_strand_id
1 'polypeptide(L)'
;YGPGDNYHPENSHVIPGLLRRFHEAKIKNAPSVRVWGTGKPRREFLYVDDMASACIHVMNLNNKIYNKFTSLMCSHINVGSNFDITINELAKMIKSVVGFKGKIKFDKTKPDGNIRKLIDSKLINKLGWKPKVSLEDGLSRAYKDYIMNKL
;
A
#
# COMPACT_ATOMS: atom_id res chain seq x y z
N TYR A 1 2.36 -1.94 -3.49
CA TYR A 1 3.57 -1.23 -3.10
C TYR A 1 4.70 -2.22 -2.80
N GLY A 2 5.94 -1.80 -2.96
CA GLY A 2 7.09 -2.67 -2.66
C GLY A 2 8.40 -2.15 -3.28
N PRO A 3 9.46 -2.99 -3.32
CA PRO A 3 10.69 -2.69 -4.01
C PRO A 3 10.47 -2.32 -5.48
N GLY A 4 11.24 -1.37 -6.01
CA GLY A 4 11.12 -0.91 -7.39
C GLY A 4 9.93 0.00 -7.68
N ASP A 5 9.19 0.46 -6.66
CA ASP A 5 8.04 1.35 -6.82
C ASP A 5 8.45 2.73 -7.41
N ASN A 6 7.45 3.49 -7.89
CA ASN A 6 7.66 4.81 -8.46
C ASN A 6 7.72 5.91 -7.39
N TYR A 7 8.91 6.43 -7.12
CA TYR A 7 9.15 7.52 -6.16
C TYR A 7 9.16 8.92 -6.80
N HIS A 8 8.63 9.09 -8.01
CA HIS A 8 8.60 10.39 -8.70
C HIS A 8 7.86 11.46 -7.87
N PRO A 9 8.35 12.71 -7.83
CA PRO A 9 7.77 13.79 -7.00
C PRO A 9 6.29 14.06 -7.23
N GLU A 10 5.82 13.96 -8.47
CA GLU A 10 4.46 14.32 -8.88
C GLU A 10 3.58 13.12 -9.19
N ASN A 11 4.17 12.02 -9.71
CA ASN A 11 3.43 10.90 -10.29
C ASN A 11 3.49 9.62 -9.41
N SER A 12 4.00 9.71 -8.18
CA SER A 12 4.04 8.58 -7.26
C SER A 12 2.70 8.32 -6.59
N HIS A 13 2.44 7.05 -6.29
CA HIS A 13 1.35 6.68 -5.39
C HIS A 13 1.65 7.10 -3.94
N VAL A 14 0.64 6.97 -3.06
CA VAL A 14 0.69 7.52 -1.70
C VAL A 14 1.84 6.95 -0.86
N ILE A 15 2.10 5.63 -0.89
CA ILE A 15 3.18 5.01 -0.09
C ILE A 15 4.56 5.49 -0.58
N PRO A 16 4.97 5.29 -1.85
CA PRO A 16 6.29 5.74 -2.28
C PRO A 16 6.46 7.26 -2.16
N GLY A 17 5.41 8.05 -2.44
CA GLY A 17 5.46 9.50 -2.27
C GLY A 17 5.64 9.94 -0.81
N LEU A 18 5.04 9.24 0.15
CA LEU A 18 5.24 9.53 1.57
C LEU A 18 6.62 9.05 2.04
N LEU A 19 7.05 7.84 1.67
CA LEU A 19 8.39 7.34 2.02
C LEU A 19 9.47 8.33 1.57
N ARG A 20 9.43 8.78 0.31
CA ARG A 20 10.36 9.78 -0.23
C ARG A 20 10.30 11.09 0.56
N ARG A 21 9.11 11.68 0.76
CA ARG A 21 8.96 12.96 1.45
C ARG A 21 9.43 12.92 2.90
N PHE A 22 9.15 11.84 3.63
CA PHE A 22 9.64 11.67 5.00
C PHE A 22 11.16 11.47 5.03
N HIS A 23 11.73 10.73 4.06
CA HIS A 23 13.17 10.56 3.93
C HIS A 23 13.89 11.89 3.65
N GLU A 24 13.44 12.65 2.63
CA GLU A 24 13.99 13.95 2.30
C GLU A 24 13.92 14.94 3.48
N ALA A 25 12.78 14.94 4.20
CA ALA A 25 12.58 15.77 5.38
C ALA A 25 13.53 15.37 6.52
N LYS A 26 13.79 14.07 6.70
CA LYS A 26 14.75 13.55 7.69
C LYS A 26 16.16 14.04 7.37
N ILE A 27 16.63 13.90 6.13
CA ILE A 27 17.99 14.33 5.72
C ILE A 27 18.16 15.83 5.87
N LYS A 28 17.13 16.60 5.50
CA LYS A 28 17.14 18.07 5.59
C LYS A 28 16.88 18.61 7.01
N ASN A 29 16.70 17.74 8.02
CA ASN A 29 16.27 18.12 9.36
C ASN A 29 15.04 19.06 9.38
N ALA A 30 14.10 18.83 8.45
CA ALA A 30 12.91 19.66 8.31
C ALA A 30 12.00 19.53 9.56
N PRO A 31 11.33 20.61 10.01
CA PRO A 31 10.49 20.58 11.20
C PRO A 31 9.17 19.80 10.97
N SER A 32 8.74 19.60 9.73
CA SER A 32 7.49 18.89 9.43
C SER A 32 7.44 18.35 7.99
N VAL A 33 6.60 17.33 7.81
CA VAL A 33 6.16 16.83 6.47
C VAL A 33 4.70 17.18 6.26
N ARG A 34 4.37 17.69 5.07
CA ARG A 34 3.01 18.00 4.65
C ARG A 34 2.37 16.79 3.98
N VAL A 35 1.20 16.37 4.46
CA VAL A 35 0.37 15.30 3.90
C VAL A 35 -0.91 15.93 3.34
N TRP A 36 -1.29 15.61 2.10
CA TRP A 36 -2.47 16.18 1.47
C TRP A 36 -3.77 15.66 2.09
N GLY A 37 -4.80 16.51 2.13
CA GLY A 37 -6.12 16.22 2.65
C GLY A 37 -6.20 16.27 4.17
N THR A 38 -7.24 15.65 4.72
CA THR A 38 -7.49 15.58 6.18
C THR A 38 -6.80 14.41 6.86
N GLY A 39 -6.33 13.42 6.09
CA GLY A 39 -5.80 12.16 6.61
C GLY A 39 -6.88 11.15 7.06
N LYS A 40 -8.17 11.48 6.93
CA LYS A 40 -9.30 10.60 7.32
C LYS A 40 -9.59 9.47 6.33
N PRO A 41 -9.44 9.63 4.99
CA PRO A 41 -9.72 8.57 4.05
C PRO A 41 -8.97 7.29 4.36
N ARG A 42 -9.67 6.16 4.14
CA ARG A 42 -9.15 4.82 4.39
C ARG A 42 -8.77 4.13 3.10
N ARG A 43 -7.63 3.45 3.11
CA ARG A 43 -7.09 2.72 1.95
C ARG A 43 -6.56 1.36 2.39
N GLU A 44 -6.72 0.42 1.51
CA GLU A 44 -6.11 -0.90 1.57
C GLU A 44 -4.79 -0.89 0.80
N PHE A 45 -3.79 -1.58 1.34
CA PHE A 45 -2.46 -1.71 0.73
C PHE A 45 -2.03 -3.16 0.73
N LEU A 46 -1.60 -3.65 -0.43
CA LEU A 46 -1.10 -5.02 -0.60
C LEU A 46 0.37 -4.97 -1.06
N TYR A 47 1.21 -5.77 -0.42
CA TYR A 47 2.62 -5.89 -0.79
C TYR A 47 2.77 -6.61 -2.13
N VAL A 48 3.75 -6.20 -2.93
CA VAL A 48 3.89 -6.66 -4.33
C VAL A 48 4.10 -8.17 -4.44
N ASP A 49 4.90 -8.78 -3.55
CA ASP A 49 5.13 -10.23 -3.57
C ASP A 49 3.86 -11.01 -3.18
N ASP A 50 3.03 -10.47 -2.30
CA ASP A 50 1.73 -11.06 -2.00
C ASP A 50 0.80 -11.01 -3.23
N MET A 51 0.78 -9.88 -3.97
CA MET A 51 0.03 -9.81 -5.23
C MET A 51 0.55 -10.84 -6.23
N ALA A 52 1.88 -10.95 -6.41
CA ALA A 52 2.47 -11.95 -7.31
C ALA A 52 2.12 -13.37 -6.90
N SER A 53 2.19 -13.67 -5.58
CA SER A 53 1.83 -14.99 -5.06
C SER A 53 0.34 -15.31 -5.26
N ALA A 54 -0.55 -14.30 -5.16
CA ALA A 54 -1.97 -14.47 -5.44
C ALA A 54 -2.22 -14.81 -6.92
N CYS A 55 -1.54 -14.13 -7.84
CA CYS A 55 -1.61 -14.44 -9.27
C CYS A 55 -1.20 -15.88 -9.56
N ILE A 56 -0.05 -16.31 -9.02
CA ILE A 56 0.44 -17.70 -9.16
C ILE A 56 -0.56 -18.69 -8.55
N HIS A 57 -1.12 -18.37 -7.38
CA HIS A 57 -2.12 -19.22 -6.73
C HIS A 57 -3.36 -19.41 -7.62
N VAL A 58 -3.90 -18.32 -8.18
CA VAL A 58 -5.07 -18.40 -9.07
C VAL A 58 -4.76 -19.17 -10.36
N MET A 59 -3.57 -18.97 -10.95
CA MET A 59 -3.14 -19.70 -12.15
C MET A 59 -3.00 -21.21 -11.92
N ASN A 60 -2.68 -21.63 -10.69
CA ASN A 60 -2.54 -23.04 -10.32
C ASN A 60 -3.84 -23.67 -9.80
N LEU A 61 -4.96 -22.94 -9.75
CA LEU A 61 -6.23 -23.50 -9.37
C LEU A 61 -6.68 -24.55 -10.39
N ASN A 62 -7.25 -25.64 -9.90
CA ASN A 62 -7.91 -26.61 -10.76
C ASN A 62 -9.08 -25.94 -11.50
N ASN A 63 -9.18 -26.15 -12.82
CA ASN A 63 -10.23 -25.55 -13.67
C ASN A 63 -11.64 -25.81 -13.17
N LYS A 64 -11.92 -26.99 -12.59
CA LYS A 64 -13.24 -27.29 -12.00
C LYS A 64 -13.53 -26.38 -10.78
N ILE A 65 -12.50 -26.10 -9.97
CA ILE A 65 -12.63 -25.20 -8.81
C ILE A 65 -12.80 -23.77 -9.29
N TYR A 66 -11.96 -23.29 -10.21
CA TYR A 66 -12.06 -21.95 -10.77
C TYR A 66 -13.44 -21.70 -11.38
N ASN A 67 -13.91 -22.59 -12.27
CA ASN A 67 -15.20 -22.46 -12.96
C ASN A 67 -16.42 -22.56 -12.03
N LYS A 68 -16.27 -23.17 -10.84
CA LYS A 68 -17.34 -23.20 -9.82
C LYS A 68 -17.63 -21.81 -9.22
N PHE A 69 -16.63 -20.93 -9.17
CA PHE A 69 -16.73 -19.62 -8.53
C PHE A 69 -16.66 -18.45 -9.52
N THR A 70 -16.49 -18.73 -10.80
CA THR A 70 -16.42 -17.73 -11.87
C THR A 70 -17.39 -18.09 -12.98
N SER A 71 -17.64 -17.16 -13.90
CA SER A 71 -18.45 -17.34 -15.09
C SER A 71 -17.80 -16.62 -16.27
N LEU A 72 -18.29 -16.88 -17.50
CA LEU A 72 -17.81 -16.19 -18.70
C LEU A 72 -17.90 -14.66 -18.60
N MET A 73 -18.95 -14.15 -17.93
CA MET A 73 -19.15 -12.71 -17.76
C MET A 73 -18.50 -12.15 -16.49
N CYS A 74 -18.03 -13.01 -15.57
CA CYS A 74 -17.40 -12.61 -14.30
C CYS A 74 -16.27 -13.60 -13.97
N SER A 75 -15.16 -13.46 -14.69
CA SER A 75 -13.97 -14.34 -14.58
C SER A 75 -12.91 -13.85 -13.61
N HIS A 76 -13.04 -12.63 -13.09
CA HIS A 76 -12.06 -12.05 -12.16
C HIS A 76 -12.24 -12.57 -10.73
N ILE A 77 -11.13 -12.62 -9.99
CA ILE A 77 -11.08 -12.88 -8.56
C ILE A 77 -10.40 -11.69 -7.91
N ASN A 78 -11.07 -11.04 -6.96
CA ASN A 78 -10.50 -9.92 -6.22
C ASN A 78 -9.35 -10.37 -5.31
N VAL A 79 -8.28 -9.59 -5.30
CA VAL A 79 -7.10 -9.79 -4.45
C VAL A 79 -6.88 -8.54 -3.60
N GLY A 80 -6.78 -8.71 -2.29
CA GLY A 80 -6.55 -7.61 -1.35
C GLY A 80 -6.02 -8.13 -0.01
N SER A 81 -5.66 -7.20 0.86
CA SER A 81 -5.16 -7.50 2.21
C SER A 81 -6.27 -7.75 3.22
N ASN A 82 -7.52 -7.44 2.88
CA ASN A 82 -8.70 -7.40 3.77
C ASN A 82 -8.58 -6.40 4.94
N PHE A 83 -7.62 -5.50 4.88
CA PHE A 83 -7.35 -4.54 5.94
C PHE A 83 -7.14 -3.15 5.36
N ASP A 84 -7.84 -2.16 5.89
CA ASP A 84 -7.65 -0.76 5.52
C ASP A 84 -7.24 0.08 6.73
N ILE A 85 -6.45 1.11 6.46
CA ILE A 85 -6.05 2.12 7.45
C ILE A 85 -6.33 3.52 6.92
N THR A 86 -6.41 4.49 7.83
CA THR A 86 -6.47 5.90 7.45
C THR A 86 -5.12 6.38 6.89
N ILE A 87 -5.14 7.42 6.05
CA ILE A 87 -3.91 8.07 5.57
C ILE A 87 -3.10 8.66 6.75
N ASN A 88 -3.79 9.06 7.84
CA ASN A 88 -3.11 9.51 9.05
C ASN A 88 -2.32 8.37 9.75
N GLU A 89 -2.93 7.20 9.90
CA GLU A 89 -2.25 6.01 10.46
C GLU A 89 -1.08 5.59 9.58
N LEU A 90 -1.27 5.54 8.26
CA LEU A 90 -0.21 5.27 7.29
C LEU A 90 0.96 6.26 7.43
N ALA A 91 0.66 7.57 7.50
CA ALA A 91 1.69 8.60 7.63
C ALA A 91 2.48 8.46 8.94
N LYS A 92 1.83 8.10 10.05
CA LYS A 92 2.48 7.80 11.33
C LYS A 92 3.38 6.58 11.24
N MET A 93 2.92 5.51 10.60
CA MET A 93 3.69 4.28 10.40
C MET A 93 4.93 4.54 9.54
N ILE A 94 4.78 5.25 8.41
CA ILE A 94 5.91 5.65 7.55
C ILE A 94 6.88 6.57 8.29
N LYS A 95 6.38 7.53 9.09
CA LYS A 95 7.22 8.37 9.94
C LYS A 95 8.09 7.53 10.87
N SER A 96 7.52 6.49 11.47
CA SER A 96 8.24 5.55 12.35
C SER A 96 9.30 4.76 11.58
N VAL A 97 8.92 4.12 10.48
CA VAL A 97 9.83 3.32 9.62
C VAL A 97 11.01 4.14 9.12
N VAL A 98 10.77 5.37 8.67
CA VAL A 98 11.83 6.29 8.20
C VAL A 98 12.68 6.82 9.37
N GLY A 99 12.14 6.85 10.59
CA GLY A 99 12.80 7.46 11.76
C GLY A 99 12.79 8.99 11.71
N PHE A 100 11.76 9.61 11.09
CA PHE A 100 11.62 11.07 11.06
C PHE A 100 11.12 11.60 12.39
N LYS A 101 11.74 12.66 12.93
CA LYS A 101 11.43 13.22 14.27
C LYS A 101 10.49 14.43 14.23
N GLY A 102 10.35 15.09 13.08
CA GLY A 102 9.49 16.27 12.93
C GLY A 102 7.99 15.98 13.02
N LYS A 103 7.16 16.99 12.75
CA LYS A 103 5.69 16.92 12.84
C LYS A 103 5.06 16.51 11.50
N ILE A 104 3.91 15.83 11.55
CA ILE A 104 3.03 15.64 10.38
C ILE A 104 2.05 16.81 10.34
N LYS A 105 1.93 17.49 9.20
CA LYS A 105 0.95 18.56 8.97
C LYS A 105 0.02 18.17 7.82
N PHE A 106 -1.29 18.23 8.03
CA PHE A 106 -2.29 17.93 7.01
C PHE A 106 -2.66 19.20 6.23
N ASP A 107 -2.59 19.12 4.90
CA ASP A 107 -2.96 20.20 3.99
C ASP A 107 -4.42 20.02 3.53
N LYS A 108 -5.33 20.60 4.27
CA LYS A 108 -6.78 20.52 4.02
C LYS A 108 -7.23 21.30 2.77
N THR A 109 -6.35 22.07 2.12
CA THR A 109 -6.66 22.73 0.84
C THR A 109 -6.66 21.75 -0.33
N LYS A 110 -6.08 20.56 -0.12
CA LYS A 110 -6.08 19.46 -1.09
C LYS A 110 -7.24 18.50 -0.81
N PRO A 111 -7.92 17.99 -1.87
CA PRO A 111 -9.06 17.09 -1.71
C PRO A 111 -8.66 15.76 -1.10
N ASP A 112 -9.56 15.15 -0.33
CA ASP A 112 -9.37 13.83 0.28
C ASP A 112 -9.57 12.66 -0.69
N GLY A 113 -10.30 12.84 -1.77
CA GLY A 113 -10.78 11.73 -2.60
C GLY A 113 -11.81 10.85 -1.87
N ASN A 114 -12.04 9.62 -2.36
CA ASN A 114 -13.04 8.70 -1.79
C ASN A 114 -12.77 8.41 -0.31
N ILE A 115 -13.83 8.39 0.51
CA ILE A 115 -13.74 8.16 1.97
C ILE A 115 -13.09 6.81 2.28
N ARG A 116 -13.48 5.74 1.57
CA ARG A 116 -12.96 4.39 1.78
C ARG A 116 -12.81 3.63 0.46
N LYS A 117 -11.71 2.89 0.32
CA LYS A 117 -11.48 1.88 -0.73
C LYS A 117 -10.95 0.63 -0.06
N LEU A 118 -11.78 -0.42 -0.04
CA LEU A 118 -11.46 -1.76 0.45
C LEU A 118 -12.07 -2.77 -0.51
N ILE A 119 -11.27 -3.73 -0.93
CA ILE A 119 -11.70 -4.81 -1.83
C ILE A 119 -12.24 -5.98 -1.01
N ASP A 120 -13.35 -6.59 -1.43
CA ASP A 120 -13.80 -7.86 -0.85
C ASP A 120 -12.98 -9.01 -1.46
N SER A 121 -12.05 -9.55 -0.68
CA SER A 121 -11.16 -10.65 -1.07
C SER A 121 -11.57 -11.99 -0.44
N LYS A 122 -12.81 -12.12 0.06
CA LYS A 122 -13.28 -13.35 0.72
C LYS A 122 -13.17 -14.57 -0.18
N LEU A 123 -13.39 -14.41 -1.48
CA LEU A 123 -13.33 -15.54 -2.42
C LEU A 123 -11.92 -16.12 -2.51
N ILE A 124 -10.89 -15.31 -2.73
CA ILE A 124 -9.52 -15.82 -2.83
C ILE A 124 -9.06 -16.43 -1.49
N ASN A 125 -9.51 -15.87 -0.36
CA ASN A 125 -9.22 -16.44 0.96
C ASN A 125 -9.88 -17.81 1.13
N LYS A 126 -11.13 -17.98 0.66
CA LYS A 126 -11.84 -19.27 0.64
C LYS A 126 -11.13 -20.28 -0.28
N LEU A 127 -10.51 -19.83 -1.34
CA LEU A 127 -9.71 -20.63 -2.25
C LEU A 127 -8.31 -20.97 -1.71
N GLY A 128 -7.98 -20.56 -0.48
CA GLY A 128 -6.76 -20.96 0.23
C GLY A 128 -5.61 -19.97 0.20
N TRP A 129 -5.75 -18.81 -0.44
CA TRP A 129 -4.71 -17.78 -0.42
C TRP A 129 -4.99 -16.69 0.62
N LYS A 130 -3.94 -16.21 1.28
CA LYS A 130 -3.96 -15.05 2.18
C LYS A 130 -2.65 -14.28 2.05
N PRO A 131 -2.66 -12.93 2.23
CA PRO A 131 -1.43 -12.15 2.29
C PRO A 131 -0.57 -12.59 3.49
N LYS A 132 0.75 -12.52 3.33
CA LYS A 132 1.74 -12.96 4.34
C LYS A 132 2.56 -11.81 4.91
N VAL A 133 2.66 -10.70 4.17
CA VAL A 133 3.49 -9.56 4.55
C VAL A 133 2.63 -8.53 5.26
N SER A 134 2.97 -8.21 6.51
CA SER A 134 2.32 -7.12 7.24
C SER A 134 2.60 -5.76 6.57
N LEU A 135 1.73 -4.77 6.78
CA LEU A 135 1.95 -3.44 6.22
C LEU A 135 3.27 -2.84 6.75
N GLU A 136 3.58 -3.01 8.03
CA GLU A 136 4.80 -2.50 8.65
C GLU A 136 6.07 -3.14 8.07
N ASP A 137 6.09 -4.47 7.91
CA ASP A 137 7.21 -5.18 7.29
C ASP A 137 7.38 -4.76 5.83
N GLY A 138 6.29 -4.68 5.08
CA GLY A 138 6.32 -4.25 3.68
C GLY A 138 6.83 -2.82 3.52
N LEU A 139 6.42 -1.88 4.38
CA LEU A 139 6.94 -0.51 4.40
C LEU A 139 8.44 -0.47 4.72
N SER A 140 8.89 -1.29 5.67
CA SER A 140 10.31 -1.39 6.03
C SER A 140 11.15 -1.91 4.87
N ARG A 141 10.68 -2.95 4.16
CA ARG A 141 11.34 -3.49 2.96
C ARG A 141 11.38 -2.47 1.81
N ALA A 142 10.25 -1.81 1.52
CA ALA A 142 10.16 -0.78 0.48
C ALA A 142 11.07 0.41 0.79
N TYR A 143 11.16 0.83 2.06
CA TYR A 143 12.06 1.91 2.46
C TYR A 143 13.53 1.53 2.35
N LYS A 144 13.89 0.30 2.73
CA LYS A 144 15.26 -0.23 2.55
C LYS A 144 15.66 -0.24 1.07
N ASP A 145 14.80 -0.73 0.20
CA ASP A 145 15.01 -0.70 -1.25
C ASP A 145 15.19 0.72 -1.78
N TYR A 146 14.34 1.66 -1.34
CA TYR A 146 14.44 3.06 -1.72
C TYR A 146 15.81 3.66 -1.38
N ILE A 147 16.33 3.41 -0.17
CA ILE A 147 17.66 3.90 0.23
C ILE A 147 18.76 3.28 -0.63
N MET A 148 18.68 1.98 -0.92
CA MET A 148 19.74 1.26 -1.66
C MET A 148 19.78 1.61 -3.15
N ASN A 149 18.63 1.93 -3.76
CA ASN A 149 18.52 2.06 -5.22
C ASN A 149 18.24 3.49 -5.71
N LYS A 150 18.03 4.46 -4.83
CA LYS A 150 17.70 5.85 -5.17
C LYS A 150 18.68 6.87 -4.57
N LEU A 151 19.64 6.43 -3.77
CA LEU A 151 20.75 7.21 -3.22
C LEU A 151 22.07 6.73 -3.82
#